data_68050e38d1d58f8dc93639fb7af97124
#
_entry.id   68050e38d1d58f8dc93639fb7af97124
#
_cell.length_a   1.000
_cell.length_b   1.000
_cell.length_c   1.000
_cell.angle_alpha   90.00
_cell.angle_beta   90.00
_cell.angle_gamma   90.00
#
_symmetry.space_group_name_H-M   'P 1'
#
loop_
_entity.id
_entity.type
_entity.pdbx_description
1 polymer ?
#
loop_
_entity_poly.entity_id
_entity_poly.type
_entity_poly.pdbx_seq_one_letter_code
_entity_poly.pdbx_strand_id
1 'polypeptide(L)'
;MDKFRINRKNAMLVVVDVQERLAAAMSEKDRVIANTLHLIEAARLFEIPVLVTEQYPKGLGRTLTGIADALPGHSPHEKITFSCCGEQVFLDAVESTGKKYIILTGMETHVCVLQTCIDLLRENYHLHVVADAVCSRTQENFRIALEYMRDAGAVITCTETVLFQLLEKAGSEEFKIISRRIK
;
A
#
# COMPACT_ATOMS: atom_id res chain seq x y z
N MET A 1 15.64 -14.07 -7.83
CA MET A 1 14.72 -14.04 -6.67
C MET A 1 13.29 -14.10 -7.21
N ASP A 2 12.42 -14.89 -6.63
CA ASP A 2 11.05 -15.04 -7.12
C ASP A 2 10.23 -13.79 -6.74
N LYS A 3 10.01 -12.87 -7.71
CA LYS A 3 9.25 -11.64 -7.51
C LYS A 3 7.78 -11.86 -7.18
N PHE A 4 7.24 -13.05 -7.44
CA PHE A 4 5.81 -13.35 -7.26
C PHE A 4 5.43 -13.75 -5.84
N ARG A 5 6.41 -14.10 -5.01
CA ARG A 5 6.15 -14.53 -3.65
C ARG A 5 6.66 -13.52 -2.63
N ILE A 6 5.73 -12.92 -1.90
CA ILE A 6 6.06 -12.00 -0.80
C ILE A 6 6.73 -12.79 0.34
N ASN A 7 7.84 -12.27 0.83
CA ASN A 7 8.53 -12.78 2.00
C ASN A 7 8.41 -11.76 3.13
N ARG A 8 7.72 -12.11 4.23
CA ARG A 8 7.49 -11.22 5.37
C ARG A 8 8.77 -10.62 5.97
N LYS A 9 9.90 -11.34 5.90
CA LYS A 9 11.21 -10.85 6.39
C LYS A 9 11.79 -9.75 5.50
N ASN A 10 11.34 -9.65 4.24
CA ASN A 10 11.86 -8.73 3.25
C ASN A 10 10.77 -7.82 2.65
N ALA A 11 9.62 -7.75 3.29
CA ALA A 11 8.48 -6.92 2.86
C ALA A 11 8.34 -5.66 3.68
N MET A 12 7.76 -4.62 3.07
CA MET A 12 7.24 -3.42 3.69
C MET A 12 5.88 -3.06 3.08
N LEU A 13 5.05 -2.33 3.83
CA LEU A 13 3.78 -1.81 3.37
C LEU A 13 3.91 -0.30 3.09
N VAL A 14 3.41 0.16 1.95
CA VAL A 14 3.30 1.58 1.61
C VAL A 14 1.83 1.92 1.40
N VAL A 15 1.34 2.88 2.19
CA VAL A 15 -0.04 3.40 2.14
C VAL A 15 0.00 4.79 1.54
N VAL A 16 -0.44 4.91 0.28
CA VAL A 16 -0.35 6.15 -0.50
C VAL A 16 -1.62 6.97 -0.36
N ASP A 17 -1.52 8.16 0.24
CA ASP A 17 -2.48 9.26 0.18
C ASP A 17 -3.94 8.90 0.53
N VAL A 18 -4.18 8.04 1.52
CA VAL A 18 -5.53 7.71 1.99
C VAL A 18 -6.05 8.84 2.89
N GLN A 19 -6.37 9.99 2.25
CA GLN A 19 -6.67 11.26 2.90
C GLN A 19 -8.15 11.64 2.81
N GLU A 20 -8.60 12.51 3.74
CA GLU A 20 -10.00 12.89 3.94
C GLU A 20 -10.71 13.33 2.65
N ARG A 21 -10.18 14.36 1.96
CA ARG A 21 -10.82 14.93 0.76
C ARG A 21 -10.64 14.07 -0.47
N LEU A 22 -9.51 13.38 -0.57
CA LEU A 22 -9.25 12.48 -1.68
C LEU A 22 -10.17 11.24 -1.60
N ALA A 23 -10.27 10.62 -0.44
CA ALA A 23 -11.15 9.49 -0.20
C ALA A 23 -12.64 9.86 -0.42
N ALA A 24 -13.05 11.09 -0.04
CA ALA A 24 -14.42 11.56 -0.26
C ALA A 24 -14.84 11.56 -1.75
N ALA A 25 -13.88 11.67 -2.67
CA ALA A 25 -14.14 11.63 -4.11
C ALA A 25 -14.17 10.22 -4.71
N MET A 26 -13.89 9.17 -3.91
CA MET A 26 -13.78 7.78 -4.36
C MET A 26 -15.05 6.98 -4.01
N SER A 27 -15.68 6.35 -5.00
CA SER A 27 -16.82 5.44 -4.78
C SER A 27 -16.41 4.18 -4.01
N GLU A 28 -15.19 3.69 -4.22
CA GLU A 28 -14.66 2.44 -3.65
C GLU A 28 -13.86 2.65 -2.35
N LYS A 29 -13.94 3.84 -1.73
CA LYS A 29 -13.13 4.19 -0.56
C LYS A 29 -13.28 3.20 0.59
N ASP A 30 -14.51 2.76 0.89
CA ASP A 30 -14.78 1.92 2.05
C ASP A 30 -14.10 0.54 1.90
N ARG A 31 -14.10 -0.02 0.69
CA ARG A 31 -13.37 -1.25 0.36
C ARG A 31 -11.86 -1.05 0.52
N VAL A 32 -11.32 0.04 0.00
CA VAL A 32 -9.88 0.35 0.10
C VAL A 32 -9.46 0.55 1.55
N ILE A 33 -10.24 1.27 2.34
CA ILE A 33 -9.97 1.50 3.77
C ILE A 33 -9.97 0.17 4.54
N ALA A 34 -11.01 -0.65 4.35
CA ALA A 34 -11.12 -1.94 5.03
C ALA A 34 -9.93 -2.87 4.71
N ASN A 35 -9.59 -2.99 3.43
CA ASN A 35 -8.47 -3.82 2.99
C ASN A 35 -7.12 -3.27 3.45
N THR A 36 -6.93 -1.96 3.43
CA THR A 36 -5.70 -1.32 3.97
C THR A 36 -5.57 -1.60 5.47
N LEU A 37 -6.65 -1.55 6.24
CA LEU A 37 -6.64 -1.89 7.67
C LEU A 37 -6.31 -3.37 7.92
N HIS A 38 -6.74 -4.30 7.05
CA HIS A 38 -6.32 -5.70 7.14
C HIS A 38 -4.82 -5.86 6.90
N LEU A 39 -4.26 -5.15 5.93
CA LEU A 39 -2.83 -5.16 5.62
C LEU A 39 -2.00 -4.52 6.74
N ILE A 40 -2.46 -3.42 7.33
CA ILE A 40 -1.82 -2.78 8.49
C ILE A 40 -1.79 -3.73 9.68
N GLU A 41 -2.89 -4.43 9.97
CA GLU A 41 -2.91 -5.42 11.05
C GLU A 41 -1.90 -6.56 10.82
N ALA A 42 -1.82 -7.06 9.59
CA ALA A 42 -0.82 -8.07 9.24
C ALA A 42 0.60 -7.51 9.37
N ALA A 43 0.83 -6.27 8.93
CA ALA A 43 2.12 -5.61 9.07
C ALA A 43 2.52 -5.50 10.56
N ARG A 44 1.58 -5.14 11.44
CA ARG A 44 1.80 -5.08 12.89
C ARG A 44 2.13 -6.46 13.47
N LEU A 45 1.38 -7.50 13.10
CA LEU A 45 1.58 -8.87 13.60
C LEU A 45 2.93 -9.48 13.18
N PHE A 46 3.42 -9.12 12.01
CA PHE A 46 4.66 -9.64 11.45
C PHE A 46 5.84 -8.67 11.54
N GLU A 47 5.69 -7.55 12.24
CA GLU A 47 6.70 -6.50 12.40
C GLU A 47 7.23 -6.00 11.04
N ILE A 48 6.32 -5.88 10.06
CA ILE A 48 6.61 -5.36 8.73
C ILE A 48 6.57 -3.82 8.79
N PRO A 49 7.62 -3.13 8.32
CA PRO A 49 7.62 -1.67 8.27
C PRO A 49 6.46 -1.12 7.43
N VAL A 50 5.86 -0.02 7.90
CA VAL A 50 4.78 0.68 7.20
C VAL A 50 5.20 2.11 6.94
N LEU A 51 5.08 2.59 5.71
CA LEU A 51 5.22 3.99 5.35
C LEU A 51 3.86 4.52 4.87
N VAL A 52 3.53 5.73 5.31
CA VAL A 52 2.29 6.44 4.93
C VAL A 52 2.67 7.75 4.28
N THR A 53 1.97 8.14 3.21
CA THR A 53 2.19 9.44 2.57
C THR A 53 0.94 10.31 2.59
N GLU A 54 1.15 11.62 2.53
CA GLU A 54 0.10 12.64 2.38
C GLU A 54 0.44 13.60 1.24
N GLN A 55 -0.38 13.60 0.20
CA GLN A 55 -0.30 14.55 -0.90
C GLN A 55 -0.87 15.89 -0.46
N TYR A 56 -0.07 16.95 -0.48
CA TYR A 56 -0.51 18.33 -0.22
C TYR A 56 -1.58 18.43 0.88
N PRO A 57 -1.27 18.10 2.14
CA PRO A 57 -2.28 17.95 3.19
C PRO A 57 -3.09 19.21 3.47
N LYS A 58 -2.55 20.40 3.18
CA LYS A 58 -3.31 21.66 3.25
C LYS A 58 -4.51 21.67 2.30
N GLY A 59 -4.39 20.99 1.15
CA GLY A 59 -5.45 20.88 0.15
C GLY A 59 -6.32 19.64 0.31
N LEU A 60 -5.72 18.47 0.58
CA LEU A 60 -6.42 17.18 0.58
C LEU A 60 -6.81 16.67 1.98
N GLY A 61 -6.43 17.38 3.03
CA GLY A 61 -6.66 16.94 4.41
C GLY A 61 -5.60 15.95 4.89
N ARG A 62 -5.79 15.42 6.09
CA ARG A 62 -4.90 14.44 6.69
C ARG A 62 -5.29 13.02 6.32
N THR A 63 -4.41 12.08 6.61
CA THR A 63 -4.72 10.65 6.57
C THR A 63 -6.00 10.37 7.36
N LEU A 64 -6.88 9.54 6.82
CA LEU A 64 -8.14 9.18 7.48
C LEU A 64 -7.89 8.64 8.89
N THR A 65 -8.70 9.11 9.85
CA THR A 65 -8.57 8.77 11.28
C THR A 65 -8.44 7.27 11.52
N GLY A 66 -9.26 6.45 10.85
CA GLY A 66 -9.19 4.98 11.02
C GLY A 66 -7.84 4.37 10.60
N ILE A 67 -7.17 4.95 9.60
CA ILE A 67 -5.82 4.52 9.19
C ILE A 67 -4.77 5.05 10.20
N ALA A 68 -4.88 6.32 10.59
CA ALA A 68 -3.95 6.94 11.53
C ALA A 68 -3.98 6.24 12.92
N ASP A 69 -5.17 5.93 13.42
CA ASP A 69 -5.38 5.22 14.70
C ASP A 69 -4.81 3.79 14.68
N ALA A 70 -4.82 3.14 13.51
CA ALA A 70 -4.23 1.79 13.35
C ALA A 70 -2.69 1.83 13.32
N LEU A 71 -2.08 3.01 13.22
CA LEU A 71 -0.63 3.23 13.11
C LEU A 71 -0.14 4.25 14.16
N PRO A 72 -0.31 3.97 15.46
CA PRO A 72 0.09 4.92 16.49
C PRO A 72 1.58 5.23 16.43
N GLY A 73 1.92 6.51 16.45
CA GLY A 73 3.31 6.98 16.39
C GLY A 73 3.90 7.10 14.99
N HIS A 74 3.15 6.78 13.93
CA HIS A 74 3.58 7.04 12.56
C HIS A 74 3.39 8.51 12.20
N SER A 75 4.41 9.06 11.54
CA SER A 75 4.35 10.39 10.92
C SER A 75 4.29 10.22 9.41
N PRO A 76 3.21 10.63 8.73
CA PRO A 76 3.12 10.56 7.29
C PRO A 76 4.20 11.40 6.59
N HIS A 77 4.72 10.92 5.47
CA HIS A 77 5.61 11.66 4.60
C HIS A 77 4.77 12.61 3.72
N GLU A 78 4.86 13.90 3.98
CA GLU A 78 4.18 14.91 3.16
C GLU A 78 4.91 15.07 1.83
N LYS A 79 4.15 15.18 0.74
CA LYS A 79 4.68 15.34 -0.61
C LYS A 79 3.85 16.32 -1.46
N ILE A 80 4.52 16.91 -2.46
CA ILE A 80 3.88 17.71 -3.50
C ILE A 80 3.92 16.97 -4.83
N THR A 81 4.97 16.22 -5.10
CA THR A 81 5.10 15.34 -6.27
C THR A 81 4.05 14.23 -6.24
N PHE A 82 3.56 13.80 -7.40
CA PHE A 82 2.58 12.70 -7.45
C PHE A 82 3.25 11.37 -7.09
N SER A 83 4.40 11.08 -7.66
CA SER A 83 5.23 9.96 -7.20
C SER A 83 5.78 10.25 -5.80
N CYS A 84 5.68 9.30 -4.89
CA CYS A 84 6.33 9.39 -3.58
C CYS A 84 7.87 9.49 -3.72
N CYS A 85 8.42 8.90 -4.79
CA CYS A 85 9.87 8.91 -5.05
C CYS A 85 10.40 10.29 -5.47
N GLY A 86 9.55 11.26 -5.76
CA GLY A 86 9.96 12.64 -5.97
C GLY A 86 10.43 13.36 -4.70
N GLU A 87 10.18 12.77 -3.53
CA GLU A 87 10.60 13.30 -2.23
C GLU A 87 11.76 12.44 -1.67
N GLN A 88 12.94 13.04 -1.54
CA GLN A 88 14.13 12.31 -1.06
C GLN A 88 13.92 11.68 0.32
N VAL A 89 13.19 12.35 1.22
CA VAL A 89 12.88 11.84 2.56
C VAL A 89 12.09 10.51 2.49
N PHE A 90 11.21 10.33 1.50
CA PHE A 90 10.51 9.08 1.30
C PHE A 90 11.47 7.97 0.80
N LEU A 91 12.34 8.28 -0.16
CA LEU A 91 13.34 7.32 -0.66
C LEU A 91 14.29 6.87 0.46
N ASP A 92 14.79 7.80 1.26
CA ASP A 92 15.64 7.51 2.42
C ASP A 92 14.92 6.60 3.43
N ALA A 93 13.62 6.85 3.67
CA ALA A 93 12.81 6.02 4.54
C ALA A 93 12.62 4.61 3.98
N VAL A 94 12.35 4.47 2.68
CA VAL A 94 12.26 3.16 2.01
C VAL A 94 13.58 2.41 2.13
N GLU A 95 14.71 3.05 1.81
CA GLU A 95 16.04 2.44 1.87
C GLU A 95 16.41 2.01 3.29
N SER A 96 16.11 2.84 4.29
CA SER A 96 16.40 2.57 5.69
C SER A 96 15.76 1.29 6.23
N THR A 97 14.65 0.85 5.64
CA THR A 97 14.01 -0.42 6.01
C THR A 97 14.83 -1.64 5.63
N GLY A 98 15.71 -1.52 4.63
CA GLY A 98 16.44 -2.64 4.04
C GLY A 98 15.57 -3.67 3.33
N LYS A 99 14.26 -3.37 3.11
CA LYS A 99 13.31 -4.28 2.48
C LYS A 99 13.31 -4.13 0.96
N LYS A 100 12.99 -5.20 0.24
CA LYS A 100 12.97 -5.21 -1.24
C LYS A 100 11.60 -5.48 -1.85
N TYR A 101 10.65 -6.02 -1.06
CA TYR A 101 9.28 -6.25 -1.51
C TYR A 101 8.37 -5.17 -0.95
N ILE A 102 7.65 -4.48 -1.82
CA ILE A 102 6.75 -3.40 -1.44
C ILE A 102 5.31 -3.81 -1.72
N ILE A 103 4.51 -3.90 -0.66
CA ILE A 103 3.06 -4.06 -0.74
C ILE A 103 2.50 -2.65 -0.87
N LEU A 104 1.92 -2.33 -2.03
CA LEU A 104 1.49 -0.96 -2.39
C LEU A 104 -0.03 -0.85 -2.37
N THR A 105 -0.54 0.11 -1.59
CA THR A 105 -1.97 0.43 -1.43
C THR A 105 -2.21 1.93 -1.54
N GLY A 106 -3.46 2.35 -1.66
CA GLY A 106 -3.86 3.76 -1.54
C GLY A 106 -4.57 4.38 -2.74
N MET A 107 -4.45 5.69 -2.91
CA MET A 107 -5.21 6.52 -3.85
C MET A 107 -4.33 7.57 -4.54
N GLU A 108 -4.59 8.00 -5.80
CA GLU A 108 -5.40 7.32 -6.81
C GLU A 108 -4.54 6.31 -7.56
N THR A 109 -5.12 5.18 -7.94
CA THR A 109 -4.40 4.09 -8.65
C THR A 109 -3.67 4.60 -9.87
N HIS A 110 -4.29 5.48 -10.68
CA HIS A 110 -3.76 5.97 -11.96
C HIS A 110 -2.88 7.23 -11.85
N VAL A 111 -2.68 7.76 -10.64
CA VAL A 111 -1.85 8.96 -10.42
C VAL A 111 -0.70 8.62 -9.46
N CYS A 112 -0.91 8.81 -8.15
CA CYS A 112 0.16 8.67 -7.16
C CYS A 112 0.65 7.22 -7.06
N VAL A 113 -0.27 6.24 -7.03
CA VAL A 113 0.08 4.82 -6.92
C VAL A 113 0.86 4.35 -8.15
N LEU A 114 0.37 4.67 -9.36
CA LEU A 114 1.03 4.31 -10.62
C LEU A 114 2.44 4.88 -10.71
N GLN A 115 2.59 6.20 -10.51
CA GLN A 115 3.89 6.86 -10.65
C GLN A 115 4.89 6.34 -9.60
N THR A 116 4.45 6.18 -8.36
CA THR A 116 5.27 5.59 -7.29
C THR A 116 5.69 4.15 -7.63
N CYS A 117 4.76 3.35 -8.16
CA CYS A 117 5.05 1.98 -8.59
C CYS A 117 6.14 1.94 -9.65
N ILE A 118 6.03 2.77 -10.70
CA ILE A 118 7.00 2.82 -11.81
C ILE A 118 8.39 3.24 -11.32
N ASP A 119 8.45 4.26 -10.48
CA ASP A 119 9.74 4.76 -9.99
C ASP A 119 10.41 3.75 -9.05
N LEU A 120 9.66 3.11 -8.15
CA LEU A 120 10.21 2.07 -7.29
C LEU A 120 10.65 0.81 -8.06
N LEU A 121 9.97 0.45 -9.18
CA LEU A 121 10.44 -0.61 -10.07
C LEU A 121 11.80 -0.26 -10.71
N ARG A 122 12.02 1.00 -11.09
CA ARG A 122 13.31 1.49 -11.62
C ARG A 122 14.43 1.41 -10.59
N GLU A 123 14.09 1.59 -9.30
CA GLU A 123 15.00 1.42 -8.16
C GLU A 123 15.20 -0.05 -7.76
N ASN A 124 14.77 -1.00 -8.60
CA ASN A 124 14.89 -2.44 -8.41
C ASN A 124 14.17 -3.00 -7.17
N TYR A 125 13.06 -2.38 -6.75
CA TYR A 125 12.12 -2.98 -5.80
C TYR A 125 11.16 -3.94 -6.49
N HIS A 126 10.63 -4.92 -5.74
CA HIS A 126 9.59 -5.82 -6.19
C HIS A 126 8.23 -5.31 -5.71
N LEU A 127 7.40 -4.86 -6.64
CA LEU A 127 6.12 -4.23 -6.33
C LEU A 127 4.97 -5.23 -6.37
N HIS A 128 4.18 -5.28 -5.30
CA HIS A 128 2.92 -6.00 -5.19
C HIS A 128 1.79 -4.98 -5.00
N VAL A 129 1.11 -4.62 -6.10
CA VAL A 129 -0.01 -3.69 -6.07
C VAL A 129 -1.27 -4.44 -5.67
N VAL A 130 -1.87 -4.05 -4.55
CA VAL A 130 -3.04 -4.72 -3.98
C VAL A 130 -4.31 -4.14 -4.59
N ALA A 131 -4.84 -4.80 -5.63
CA ALA A 131 -5.91 -4.27 -6.49
C ALA A 131 -7.21 -3.91 -5.73
N ASP A 132 -7.55 -4.64 -4.69
CA ASP A 132 -8.71 -4.37 -3.84
C ASP A 132 -8.43 -3.38 -2.68
N ALA A 133 -7.18 -2.93 -2.54
CA ALA A 133 -6.75 -1.89 -1.60
C ALA A 133 -6.26 -0.61 -2.32
N VAL A 134 -6.56 -0.46 -3.60
CA VAL A 134 -6.37 0.78 -4.37
C VAL A 134 -7.65 1.15 -5.11
N CYS A 135 -7.85 2.43 -5.42
CA CYS A 135 -8.97 2.90 -6.23
C CYS A 135 -8.66 4.18 -6.99
N SER A 136 -9.50 4.49 -7.96
CA SER A 136 -9.52 5.74 -8.71
C SER A 136 -10.95 6.28 -8.79
N ARG A 137 -11.10 7.57 -9.13
CA ARG A 137 -12.42 8.21 -9.32
C ARG A 137 -13.28 7.53 -10.39
N THR A 138 -12.66 6.89 -11.39
CA THR A 138 -13.35 6.12 -12.42
C THR A 138 -12.79 4.71 -12.49
N GLN A 139 -13.66 3.74 -12.79
CA GLN A 139 -13.26 2.33 -12.97
C GLN A 139 -12.37 2.14 -14.20
N GLU A 140 -12.55 2.96 -15.24
CA GLU A 140 -11.71 2.91 -16.42
C GLU A 140 -10.25 3.27 -16.09
N ASN A 141 -10.02 4.40 -15.41
CA ASN A 141 -8.68 4.80 -14.96
C ASN A 141 -8.04 3.76 -14.03
N PHE A 142 -8.82 3.18 -13.12
CA PHE A 142 -8.36 2.12 -12.25
C PHE A 142 -7.87 0.90 -13.05
N ARG A 143 -8.68 0.40 -13.99
CA ARG A 143 -8.34 -0.77 -14.81
C ARG A 143 -7.09 -0.54 -15.67
N ILE A 144 -7.05 0.61 -16.39
CA ILE A 144 -5.91 0.97 -17.21
C ILE A 144 -4.62 1.06 -16.38
N ALA A 145 -4.69 1.66 -15.20
CA ALA A 145 -3.52 1.78 -14.32
C ALA A 145 -3.00 0.42 -13.83
N LEU A 146 -3.88 -0.51 -13.48
CA LEU A 146 -3.47 -1.86 -13.07
C LEU A 146 -2.81 -2.64 -14.22
N GLU A 147 -3.34 -2.52 -15.44
CA GLU A 147 -2.74 -3.12 -16.64
C GLU A 147 -1.36 -2.53 -16.89
N TYR A 148 -1.23 -1.20 -16.84
CA TYR A 148 0.04 -0.50 -17.03
C TYR A 148 1.10 -0.93 -16.01
N MET A 149 0.75 -0.99 -14.72
CA MET A 149 1.69 -1.43 -13.67
C MET A 149 2.09 -2.91 -13.84
N ARG A 150 1.16 -3.78 -14.28
CA ARG A 150 1.47 -5.18 -14.61
C ARG A 150 2.48 -5.27 -15.75
N ASP A 151 2.27 -4.54 -16.84
CA ASP A 151 3.16 -4.54 -18.00
C ASP A 151 4.54 -3.97 -17.66
N ALA A 152 4.59 -3.00 -16.75
CA ALA A 152 5.84 -2.46 -16.21
C ALA A 152 6.61 -3.44 -15.30
N GLY A 153 5.99 -4.55 -14.88
CA GLY A 153 6.65 -5.61 -14.12
C GLY A 153 6.18 -5.77 -12.67
N ALA A 154 5.20 -4.98 -12.20
CA ALA A 154 4.58 -5.17 -10.90
C ALA A 154 3.72 -6.44 -10.86
N VAL A 155 3.61 -7.06 -9.69
CA VAL A 155 2.66 -8.13 -9.41
C VAL A 155 1.34 -7.50 -8.98
N ILE A 156 0.26 -7.74 -9.73
CA ILE A 156 -1.08 -7.34 -9.33
C ILE A 156 -1.69 -8.46 -8.51
N THR A 157 -2.08 -8.17 -7.29
CA THR A 157 -2.56 -9.13 -6.30
C THR A 157 -3.81 -8.60 -5.58
N CYS A 158 -4.30 -9.31 -4.58
CA CYS A 158 -5.37 -8.87 -3.70
C CYS A 158 -4.98 -9.02 -2.22
N THR A 159 -5.71 -8.36 -1.36
CA THR A 159 -5.48 -8.36 0.09
C THR A 159 -5.38 -9.76 0.66
N GLU A 160 -6.34 -10.63 0.37
CA GLU A 160 -6.35 -11.99 0.90
C GLU A 160 -5.13 -12.80 0.45
N THR A 161 -4.73 -12.69 -0.81
CA THR A 161 -3.51 -13.34 -1.32
C THR A 161 -2.26 -12.88 -0.55
N VAL A 162 -2.12 -11.57 -0.31
CA VAL A 162 -1.01 -11.02 0.48
C VAL A 162 -1.01 -11.59 1.89
N LEU A 163 -2.16 -11.57 2.56
CA LEU A 163 -2.30 -12.07 3.93
C LEU A 163 -1.90 -13.54 4.05
N PHE A 164 -2.35 -14.40 3.11
CA PHE A 164 -1.99 -15.81 3.13
C PHE A 164 -0.54 -16.09 2.74
N GLN A 165 0.06 -15.27 1.87
CA GLN A 165 1.50 -15.36 1.60
C GLN A 165 2.33 -15.01 2.85
N LEU A 166 1.93 -13.98 3.61
CA LEU A 166 2.60 -13.58 4.85
C LEU A 166 2.41 -14.63 5.98
N LEU A 167 1.25 -15.27 6.04
CA LEU A 167 0.96 -16.35 7.00
C LEU A 167 1.77 -17.62 6.75
N GLU A 168 2.00 -17.97 5.50
CA GLU A 168 2.72 -19.17 5.03
C GLU A 168 2.03 -20.50 5.37
N LYS A 169 1.42 -20.61 6.55
CA LYS A 169 0.75 -21.84 7.05
C LYS A 169 -0.46 -21.53 7.92
N ALA A 170 -1.41 -22.47 7.96
CA ALA A 170 -2.55 -22.41 8.87
C ALA A 170 -2.15 -22.79 10.31
N GLY A 171 -3.04 -22.51 11.27
CA GLY A 171 -2.99 -23.01 12.65
C GLY A 171 -2.15 -22.18 13.63
N SER A 172 -1.46 -21.14 13.20
CA SER A 172 -0.77 -20.21 14.11
C SER A 172 -1.75 -19.23 14.78
N GLU A 173 -1.31 -18.53 15.82
CA GLU A 173 -2.12 -17.49 16.47
C GLU A 173 -2.40 -16.33 15.50
N GLU A 174 -1.43 -15.95 14.69
CA GLU A 174 -1.59 -14.93 13.65
C GLU A 174 -2.64 -15.37 12.62
N PHE A 175 -2.65 -16.64 12.24
CA PHE A 175 -3.68 -17.17 11.34
C PHE A 175 -5.07 -17.04 11.96
N LYS A 176 -5.24 -17.32 13.26
CA LYS A 176 -6.54 -17.17 13.94
C LYS A 176 -7.01 -15.71 13.95
N ILE A 177 -6.08 -14.77 14.17
CA ILE A 177 -6.39 -13.33 14.15
C ILE A 177 -6.81 -12.90 12.76
N ILE A 178 -5.98 -13.17 11.74
CA ILE A 178 -6.24 -12.73 10.35
C ILE A 178 -7.50 -13.39 9.80
N SER A 179 -7.69 -14.71 10.00
CA SER A 179 -8.86 -15.43 9.47
C SER A 179 -10.21 -14.96 10.04
N ARG A 180 -10.23 -14.36 11.24
CA ARG A 180 -11.43 -13.75 11.80
C ARG A 180 -11.78 -12.39 11.18
N ARG A 181 -10.77 -11.69 10.67
CA ARG A 181 -10.95 -10.35 10.09
C ARG A 181 -11.43 -10.36 8.64
N ILE A 182 -11.18 -11.46 7.91
CA ILE A 182 -11.50 -11.58 6.47
C ILE A 182 -12.71 -12.48 6.18
N LYS A 183 -13.47 -12.83 7.24
CA LYS A 183 -14.71 -13.64 7.13
C LYS A 183 -15.93 -12.79 6.76
#